data_f57c0b1be87872d8d2972ee370d9a438
#
_entry.id   f57c0b1be87872d8d2972ee370d9a438
#
_cell.length_a   1.000
_cell.length_b   1.000
_cell.length_c   1.000
_cell.angle_alpha   90.00
_cell.angle_beta   90.00
_cell.angle_gamma   90.00
#
_symmetry.space_group_name_H-M   'P 1'
#
loop_
_entity.id
_entity.type
_entity.pdbx_description
1 polymer ?
#
loop_
_entity_poly.entity_id
_entity_poly.type
_entity_poly.pdbx_seq_one_letter_code
_entity_poly.pdbx_strand_id
1 'polypeptide(L)'
;MKKFLFLVLLILPAVVFSQQPFRYDTIRVSKDDTRNIHYMQQQNRLRQRNQNRQVTAQSTNKSQFDSRNLRYGLNLGLNLTNDYTFLRIAPQLGYQFNKYVMAGAGVSYYYSKRKYYYSNESRHNNSLGANLFGYFYPTSFLAISVQPEVNYIWNSYREGAAVTYKKDVLVPSVVVGAGLRFGRAHAMLYYDLVQDIDSPYTSGLFYGVSVYL
;
A
#
# COMPACT_ATOMS: atom_id res chain seq x y z
N MET A 1 12.32 -16.76 6.94
CA MET A 1 12.65 -15.33 6.89
C MET A 1 13.89 -14.98 6.05
N LYS A 2 15.01 -15.75 6.07
CA LYS A 2 16.24 -15.43 5.30
C LYS A 2 16.07 -15.51 3.76
N LYS A 3 15.13 -16.30 3.24
CA LYS A 3 14.91 -16.47 1.77
C LYS A 3 14.14 -15.31 1.13
N PHE A 4 13.33 -14.57 1.90
CA PHE A 4 12.57 -13.42 1.39
C PHE A 4 13.45 -12.18 1.24
N LEU A 5 14.45 -12.01 2.11
CA LEU A 5 15.42 -10.93 2.04
C LEU A 5 16.28 -11.03 0.76
N PHE A 6 16.56 -12.26 0.30
CA PHE A 6 17.34 -12.52 -0.91
C PHE A 6 16.59 -12.13 -2.19
N LEU A 7 15.26 -12.29 -2.22
CA LEU A 7 14.43 -11.93 -3.37
C LEU A 7 14.35 -10.41 -3.55
N VAL A 8 14.23 -9.66 -2.45
CA VAL A 8 14.22 -8.18 -2.48
C VAL A 8 15.58 -7.62 -2.91
N LEU A 9 16.68 -8.26 -2.51
CA LEU A 9 18.04 -7.84 -2.89
C LEU A 9 18.35 -8.12 -4.37
N LEU A 10 17.66 -9.06 -5.01
CA LEU A 10 17.87 -9.43 -6.41
C LEU A 10 17.18 -8.46 -7.40
N ILE A 11 16.18 -7.70 -6.93
CA ILE A 11 15.43 -6.72 -7.75
C ILE A 11 16.14 -5.35 -7.77
N LEU A 12 16.99 -5.05 -6.79
CA LEU A 12 17.71 -3.78 -6.69
C LEU A 12 18.75 -3.49 -7.78
N PRO A 13 19.49 -4.46 -8.38
CA PRO A 13 20.47 -4.13 -9.39
C PRO A 13 19.90 -3.81 -10.78
N ALA A 14 18.63 -4.10 -11.07
CA ALA A 14 18.05 -3.84 -12.40
C ALA A 14 17.78 -2.34 -12.68
N VAL A 15 17.79 -1.48 -11.68
CA VAL A 15 17.48 -0.05 -11.81
C VAL A 15 18.74 0.81 -12.06
N VAL A 16 19.96 0.27 -11.86
CA VAL A 16 21.21 1.05 -11.88
C VAL A 16 21.86 1.11 -13.27
N PHE A 17 21.43 0.31 -14.25
CA PHE A 17 22.12 0.21 -15.55
C PHE A 17 21.56 1.04 -16.69
N SER A 18 20.78 2.10 -16.42
CA SER A 18 20.33 3.02 -17.46
C SER A 18 21.10 4.35 -17.49
N GLN A 19 22.42 4.31 -17.33
CA GLN A 19 23.26 5.46 -17.62
C GLN A 19 23.83 5.31 -19.01
N GLN A 20 23.32 6.09 -19.97
CA GLN A 20 23.93 6.20 -21.30
C GLN A 20 25.30 6.88 -21.18
N PRO A 21 26.35 6.32 -21.81
CA PRO A 21 27.66 6.97 -21.80
C PRO A 21 27.61 8.30 -22.59
N PHE A 22 27.99 9.37 -21.93
CA PHE A 22 28.17 10.66 -22.59
C PHE A 22 29.34 10.57 -23.57
N ARG A 23 29.07 10.73 -24.87
CA ARG A 23 30.09 10.94 -25.89
C ARG A 23 30.46 12.41 -25.92
N TYR A 24 31.71 12.72 -25.56
CA TYR A 24 32.30 14.04 -25.76
C TYR A 24 32.92 14.09 -27.16
N ASP A 25 32.36 14.89 -28.04
CA ASP A 25 32.96 15.21 -29.33
C ASP A 25 33.78 16.50 -29.16
N THR A 26 35.09 16.37 -29.08
CA THR A 26 36.01 17.51 -28.95
C THR A 26 36.45 17.98 -30.30
N ILE A 27 35.72 18.92 -30.88
CA ILE A 27 36.16 19.63 -32.08
C ILE A 27 37.06 20.81 -31.65
N ARG A 28 38.36 20.73 -31.94
CA ARG A 28 39.28 21.84 -31.75
C ARG A 28 39.12 22.83 -32.92
N VAL A 29 38.44 23.92 -32.68
CA VAL A 29 38.29 25.03 -33.66
C VAL A 29 39.13 26.23 -33.18
N SER A 30 39.87 26.86 -34.10
CA SER A 30 40.68 28.04 -33.82
C SER A 30 39.79 29.21 -33.32
N LYS A 31 40.38 30.05 -32.43
CA LYS A 31 39.65 31.16 -31.75
C LYS A 31 39.14 32.24 -32.70
N ASP A 32 39.73 32.35 -33.90
CA ASP A 32 39.48 33.43 -34.89
C ASP A 32 38.67 33.00 -36.10
N ASP A 33 38.07 31.79 -36.07
CA ASP A 33 37.24 31.31 -37.17
C ASP A 33 35.80 31.82 -37.03
N THR A 34 35.28 32.53 -38.04
CA THR A 34 33.88 33.00 -38.07
C THR A 34 32.86 31.90 -37.91
N ARG A 35 33.21 30.64 -38.25
CA ARG A 35 32.42 29.46 -37.97
C ARG A 35 32.25 29.20 -36.47
N ASN A 36 33.25 29.60 -35.68
CA ASN A 36 33.21 29.45 -34.22
C ASN A 36 32.13 30.33 -33.57
N ILE A 37 31.91 31.54 -34.07
CA ILE A 37 30.87 32.44 -33.59
C ILE A 37 29.48 31.84 -33.84
N HIS A 38 29.27 31.27 -35.02
CA HIS A 38 28.00 30.59 -35.35
C HIS A 38 27.75 29.36 -34.49
N TYR A 39 28.79 28.54 -34.25
CA TYR A 39 28.70 27.36 -33.35
C TYR A 39 28.43 27.76 -31.90
N MET A 40 29.08 28.79 -31.40
CA MET A 40 28.86 29.32 -30.05
C MET A 40 27.45 29.91 -29.89
N GLN A 41 26.94 30.61 -30.87
CA GLN A 41 25.56 31.11 -30.85
C GLN A 41 24.54 29.98 -30.91
N GLN A 42 24.79 28.96 -31.72
CA GLN A 42 23.93 27.79 -31.81
C GLN A 42 23.93 26.98 -30.51
N GLN A 43 25.11 26.75 -29.87
CA GLN A 43 25.22 26.11 -28.57
C GLN A 43 24.52 26.91 -27.47
N ASN A 44 24.68 28.22 -27.44
CA ASN A 44 24.00 29.08 -26.49
C ASN A 44 22.48 29.05 -26.65
N ARG A 45 21.96 29.03 -27.88
CA ARG A 45 20.53 28.82 -28.12
C ARG A 45 20.03 27.45 -27.68
N LEU A 46 20.83 26.38 -27.87
CA LEU A 46 20.49 25.04 -27.42
C LEU A 46 20.55 24.93 -25.86
N ARG A 47 21.53 25.57 -25.24
CA ARG A 47 21.63 25.63 -23.76
C ARG A 47 20.44 26.39 -23.16
N GLN A 48 20.06 27.54 -23.71
CA GLN A 48 18.87 28.29 -23.31
C GLN A 48 17.59 27.49 -23.50
N ARG A 49 17.46 26.78 -24.63
CA ARG A 49 16.30 25.92 -24.91
C ARG A 49 16.20 24.74 -23.92
N ASN A 50 17.34 24.15 -23.57
CA ASN A 50 17.40 23.06 -22.59
C ASN A 50 17.17 23.56 -21.16
N GLN A 51 17.70 24.73 -20.79
CA GLN A 51 17.39 25.35 -19.50
C GLN A 51 15.90 25.71 -19.38
N ASN A 52 15.31 26.31 -20.41
CA ASN A 52 13.88 26.59 -20.42
C ASN A 52 13.02 25.30 -20.38
N ARG A 53 13.45 24.22 -21.04
CA ARG A 53 12.79 22.92 -20.93
C ARG A 53 12.92 22.32 -19.52
N GLN A 54 14.07 22.45 -18.88
CA GLN A 54 14.27 21.97 -17.50
C GLN A 54 13.45 22.81 -16.50
N VAL A 55 13.40 24.12 -16.66
CA VAL A 55 12.58 25.01 -15.81
C VAL A 55 11.08 24.70 -16.02
N THR A 56 10.65 24.47 -17.25
CA THR A 56 9.26 24.09 -17.54
C THR A 56 8.94 22.69 -17.01
N ALA A 57 9.87 21.73 -17.12
CA ALA A 57 9.70 20.37 -16.55
C ALA A 57 9.71 20.39 -15.02
N GLN A 58 10.51 21.23 -14.37
CA GLN A 58 10.50 21.39 -12.90
C GLN A 58 9.25 22.13 -12.40
N SER A 59 8.68 23.05 -13.19
CA SER A 59 7.45 23.74 -12.78
C SER A 59 6.19 22.87 -12.95
N THR A 60 6.23 21.86 -13.83
CA THR A 60 5.12 20.91 -14.01
C THR A 60 5.15 19.75 -12.99
N ASN A 61 6.23 19.60 -12.22
CA ASN A 61 6.37 18.53 -11.21
C ASN A 61 6.09 18.99 -9.77
N LYS A 62 5.41 20.11 -9.56
CA LYS A 62 4.66 20.28 -8.31
C LYS A 62 3.47 19.35 -8.41
N SER A 63 3.55 18.18 -7.80
CA SER A 63 2.38 17.34 -7.50
C SER A 63 1.48 18.18 -6.59
N GLN A 64 0.65 18.99 -7.21
CA GLN A 64 -0.30 19.83 -6.51
C GLN A 64 -1.31 18.86 -5.93
N PHE A 65 -1.37 18.78 -4.60
CA PHE A 65 -2.39 18.01 -3.91
C PHE A 65 -3.77 18.45 -4.42
N ASP A 66 -4.44 17.56 -5.15
CA ASP A 66 -5.79 17.82 -5.64
C ASP A 66 -6.79 17.13 -4.72
N SER A 67 -7.53 17.92 -3.95
CA SER A 67 -8.55 17.41 -3.03
C SER A 67 -9.63 16.59 -3.72
N ARG A 68 -9.81 16.73 -5.05
CA ARG A 68 -10.73 15.89 -5.85
C ARG A 68 -10.30 14.44 -5.94
N ASN A 69 -9.03 14.15 -5.70
CA ASN A 69 -8.48 12.79 -5.68
C ASN A 69 -8.56 12.14 -4.29
N LEU A 70 -9.00 12.89 -3.29
CA LEU A 70 -9.23 12.35 -1.96
C LEU A 70 -10.46 11.43 -1.99
N ARG A 71 -10.35 10.28 -1.34
CA ARG A 71 -11.38 9.24 -1.28
C ARG A 71 -11.65 8.86 0.17
N TYR A 72 -12.90 8.99 0.57
CA TYR A 72 -13.38 8.48 1.85
C TYR A 72 -13.89 7.07 1.61
N GLY A 73 -13.44 6.12 2.40
CA GLY A 73 -13.79 4.72 2.20
C GLY A 73 -14.18 4.02 3.48
N LEU A 74 -14.92 2.95 3.30
CA LEU A 74 -15.25 1.98 4.33
C LEU A 74 -14.85 0.60 3.83
N ASN A 75 -14.02 -0.10 4.58
CA ASN A 75 -13.68 -1.49 4.32
C ASN A 75 -14.35 -2.37 5.38
N LEU A 76 -15.10 -3.36 4.93
CA LEU A 76 -15.77 -4.35 5.76
C LEU A 76 -15.16 -5.71 5.48
N GLY A 77 -14.79 -6.43 6.54
CA GLY A 77 -14.28 -7.80 6.44
C GLY A 77 -15.17 -8.76 7.20
N LEU A 78 -15.36 -9.94 6.66
CA LEU A 78 -16.20 -10.97 7.25
C LEU A 78 -15.58 -12.36 7.04
N ASN A 79 -15.61 -13.18 8.10
CA ASN A 79 -15.36 -14.60 7.99
C ASN A 79 -16.33 -15.32 8.96
N LEU A 80 -17.20 -16.14 8.40
CA LEU A 80 -18.19 -16.88 9.15
C LEU A 80 -17.98 -18.37 8.90
N THR A 81 -17.63 -19.10 9.96
CA THR A 81 -17.60 -20.56 10.00
C THR A 81 -18.38 -21.04 11.22
N ASN A 82 -18.65 -22.32 11.31
CA ASN A 82 -19.45 -22.90 12.43
C ASN A 82 -18.85 -22.57 13.81
N ASP A 83 -17.51 -22.50 13.90
CA ASP A 83 -16.79 -22.33 15.16
C ASP A 83 -16.13 -20.95 15.31
N TYR A 84 -16.16 -20.14 14.24
CA TYR A 84 -15.46 -18.86 14.21
C TYR A 84 -16.29 -17.79 13.51
N THR A 85 -16.47 -16.66 14.19
CA THR A 85 -17.08 -15.45 13.66
C THR A 85 -16.06 -14.33 13.71
N PHE A 86 -15.84 -13.67 12.59
CA PHE A 86 -14.95 -12.52 12.48
C PHE A 86 -15.68 -11.40 11.73
N LEU A 87 -15.61 -10.21 12.28
CA LEU A 87 -16.12 -8.97 11.69
C LEU A 87 -15.05 -7.89 11.78
N ARG A 88 -14.80 -7.22 10.67
CA ARG A 88 -13.92 -6.05 10.57
C ARG A 88 -14.70 -4.88 10.02
N ILE A 89 -14.52 -3.71 10.63
CA ILE A 89 -15.01 -2.42 10.14
C ILE A 89 -13.83 -1.45 10.13
N ALA A 90 -13.51 -0.90 8.96
CA ALA A 90 -12.35 -0.02 8.82
C ALA A 90 -12.69 1.20 7.96
N PRO A 91 -13.03 2.35 8.56
CA PRO A 91 -13.04 3.63 7.87
C PRO A 91 -11.63 4.00 7.41
N GLN A 92 -11.53 4.49 6.18
CA GLN A 92 -10.26 4.75 5.50
C GLN A 92 -10.30 6.08 4.76
N LEU A 93 -9.15 6.75 4.70
CA LEU A 93 -8.92 7.94 3.91
C LEU A 93 -7.83 7.64 2.89
N GLY A 94 -8.15 7.69 1.61
CA GLY A 94 -7.27 7.38 0.51
C GLY A 94 -7.04 8.56 -0.42
N TYR A 95 -5.96 8.52 -1.15
CA TYR A 95 -5.65 9.42 -2.24
C TYR A 95 -5.41 8.63 -3.53
N GLN A 96 -6.17 8.96 -4.58
CA GLN A 96 -6.04 8.36 -5.89
C GLN A 96 -4.95 9.09 -6.67
N PHE A 97 -3.74 8.54 -6.74
CA PHE A 97 -2.61 9.14 -7.45
C PHE A 97 -2.82 9.14 -8.98
N ASN A 98 -3.36 8.04 -9.47
CA ASN A 98 -3.70 7.87 -10.89
C ASN A 98 -4.74 6.74 -11.03
N LYS A 99 -5.11 6.39 -12.25
CA LYS A 99 -6.08 5.30 -12.51
C LYS A 99 -5.64 3.93 -12.03
N TYR A 100 -4.35 3.74 -11.74
CA TYR A 100 -3.76 2.44 -11.35
C TYR A 100 -3.43 2.34 -9.86
N VAL A 101 -3.24 3.47 -9.16
CA VAL A 101 -2.70 3.46 -7.78
C VAL A 101 -3.52 4.37 -6.88
N MET A 102 -3.93 3.81 -5.76
CA MET A 102 -4.52 4.53 -4.63
C MET A 102 -3.80 4.09 -3.36
N ALA A 103 -3.49 5.03 -2.47
CA ALA A 103 -2.96 4.72 -1.16
C ALA A 103 -3.55 5.63 -0.09
N GLY A 104 -3.47 5.19 1.16
CA GLY A 104 -4.06 5.95 2.26
C GLY A 104 -3.82 5.32 3.61
N ALA A 105 -4.57 5.81 4.59
CA ALA A 105 -4.53 5.35 5.96
C ALA A 105 -5.96 5.16 6.50
N GLY A 106 -6.08 4.37 7.55
CA GLY A 106 -7.35 4.13 8.19
C GLY A 106 -7.19 3.62 9.62
N VAL A 107 -8.32 3.51 10.27
CA VAL A 107 -8.46 2.82 11.55
C VAL A 107 -9.37 1.62 11.34
N SER A 108 -9.18 0.57 12.14
CA SER A 108 -9.93 -0.65 12.00
C SER A 108 -10.37 -1.15 13.37
N TYR A 109 -11.59 -1.59 13.44
CA TYR A 109 -12.13 -2.28 14.59
C TYR A 109 -12.45 -3.72 14.20
N TYR A 110 -12.05 -4.66 15.05
CA TYR A 110 -12.25 -6.08 14.85
C TYR A 110 -13.02 -6.67 16.00
N TYR A 111 -13.94 -7.53 15.67
CA TYR A 111 -14.61 -8.41 16.60
C TYR A 111 -14.43 -9.84 16.14
N SER A 112 -13.92 -10.72 17.03
CA SER A 112 -13.87 -12.15 16.73
C SER A 112 -14.35 -12.98 17.92
N LYS A 113 -15.06 -14.04 17.57
CA LYS A 113 -15.56 -15.02 18.54
C LYS A 113 -15.21 -16.42 18.06
N ARG A 114 -14.55 -17.19 18.90
CA ARG A 114 -14.27 -18.61 18.69
C ARG A 114 -14.95 -19.44 19.76
N LYS A 115 -15.65 -20.49 19.34
CA LYS A 115 -16.23 -21.51 20.22
C LYS A 115 -15.38 -22.76 20.17
N TYR A 116 -15.09 -23.34 21.34
CA TYR A 116 -14.43 -24.64 21.43
C TYR A 116 -15.45 -25.72 21.69
N TYR A 117 -15.52 -26.72 20.79
CA TYR A 117 -16.58 -27.74 20.78
C TYR A 117 -16.55 -28.68 21.98
N TYR A 118 -15.37 -28.85 22.61
CA TYR A 118 -15.15 -29.78 23.71
C TYR A 118 -15.09 -29.12 25.10
N SER A 119 -15.13 -27.82 25.16
CA SER A 119 -15.18 -27.06 26.41
C SER A 119 -16.26 -25.98 26.28
N ASN A 120 -16.99 -25.71 27.37
CA ASN A 120 -17.94 -24.58 27.41
C ASN A 120 -17.23 -23.22 27.37
N GLU A 121 -16.03 -23.18 26.82
CA GLU A 121 -15.17 -22.02 26.75
C GLU A 121 -15.45 -21.25 25.43
N SER A 122 -15.53 -19.95 25.54
CA SER A 122 -15.58 -19.06 24.39
C SER A 122 -14.51 -17.97 24.53
N ARG A 123 -13.73 -17.75 23.47
CA ARG A 123 -12.78 -16.66 23.39
C ARG A 123 -13.43 -15.53 22.61
N HIS A 124 -13.50 -14.36 23.24
CA HIS A 124 -13.95 -13.12 22.62
C HIS A 124 -12.74 -12.19 22.50
N ASN A 125 -12.43 -11.75 21.29
CA ASN A 125 -11.36 -10.80 21.05
C ASN A 125 -11.97 -9.56 20.41
N ASN A 126 -11.64 -8.41 20.99
CA ASN A 126 -11.87 -7.10 20.37
C ASN A 126 -10.51 -6.50 20.08
N SER A 127 -10.37 -5.83 18.95
CA SER A 127 -9.15 -5.10 18.69
C SER A 127 -9.42 -3.79 17.95
N LEU A 128 -8.56 -2.83 18.19
CA LEU A 128 -8.49 -1.56 17.49
C LEU A 128 -7.14 -1.47 16.79
N GLY A 129 -7.13 -1.15 15.50
CA GLY A 129 -5.92 -1.05 14.71
C GLY A 129 -5.82 0.26 13.96
N ALA A 130 -4.59 0.62 13.63
CA ALA A 130 -4.27 1.62 12.63
C ALA A 130 -3.63 0.93 11.43
N ASN A 131 -4.04 1.29 10.24
CA ASN A 131 -3.51 0.70 9.02
C ASN A 131 -3.13 1.77 7.99
N LEU A 132 -2.11 1.44 7.21
CA LEU A 132 -1.87 2.04 5.90
C LEU A 132 -2.39 1.07 4.86
N PHE A 133 -2.78 1.56 3.70
CA PHE A 133 -3.18 0.69 2.60
C PHE A 133 -2.70 1.22 1.26
N GLY A 134 -2.44 0.30 0.37
CA GLY A 134 -2.17 0.56 -1.04
C GLY A 134 -3.01 -0.36 -1.90
N TYR A 135 -3.67 0.21 -2.92
CA TYR A 135 -4.34 -0.54 -3.98
C TYR A 135 -3.61 -0.32 -5.30
N PHE A 136 -3.41 -1.40 -6.01
CA PHE A 136 -2.94 -1.42 -7.37
C PHE A 136 -4.02 -2.02 -8.28
N TYR A 137 -4.34 -1.33 -9.36
CA TYR A 137 -5.37 -1.70 -10.34
C TYR A 137 -4.71 -2.03 -11.68
N PRO A 138 -4.27 -3.28 -11.92
CA PRO A 138 -3.65 -3.66 -13.20
C PRO A 138 -4.61 -3.52 -14.37
N THR A 139 -5.90 -3.72 -14.10
CA THR A 139 -7.01 -3.53 -15.06
C THR A 139 -8.16 -2.77 -14.41
N SER A 140 -9.17 -2.41 -15.18
CA SER A 140 -10.35 -1.69 -14.68
C SER A 140 -11.19 -2.50 -13.68
N PHE A 141 -11.12 -3.82 -13.74
CA PHE A 141 -11.93 -4.75 -12.95
C PHE A 141 -11.14 -5.54 -11.89
N LEU A 142 -9.80 -5.47 -11.89
CA LEU A 142 -8.96 -6.19 -10.94
C LEU A 142 -8.33 -5.23 -9.93
N ALA A 143 -8.31 -5.61 -8.66
CA ALA A 143 -7.68 -4.89 -7.58
C ALA A 143 -6.74 -5.81 -6.80
N ILE A 144 -5.54 -5.33 -6.52
CA ILE A 144 -4.56 -5.94 -5.63
C ILE A 144 -4.31 -4.95 -4.50
N SER A 145 -4.21 -5.42 -3.28
CA SER A 145 -3.97 -4.54 -2.13
C SER A 145 -2.88 -5.08 -1.20
N VAL A 146 -2.24 -4.14 -0.52
CA VAL A 146 -1.35 -4.41 0.61
C VAL A 146 -1.70 -3.46 1.73
N GLN A 147 -1.83 -3.99 2.95
CA GLN A 147 -2.28 -3.24 4.12
C GLN A 147 -1.42 -3.64 5.33
N PRO A 148 -0.28 -2.97 5.57
CA PRO A 148 0.40 -3.05 6.85
C PRO A 148 -0.45 -2.39 7.93
N GLU A 149 -0.56 -3.03 9.09
CA GLU A 149 -1.36 -2.56 10.20
C GLU A 149 -0.75 -2.96 11.54
N VAL A 150 -1.13 -2.21 12.57
CA VAL A 150 -0.79 -2.49 13.95
C VAL A 150 -2.08 -2.53 14.76
N ASN A 151 -2.30 -3.65 15.45
CA ASN A 151 -3.54 -3.95 16.16
C ASN A 151 -3.28 -4.05 17.66
N TYR A 152 -4.05 -3.30 18.42
CA TYR A 152 -4.13 -3.45 19.88
C TYR A 152 -5.31 -4.36 20.21
N ILE A 153 -5.06 -5.49 20.83
CA ILE A 153 -6.01 -6.59 21.03
C ILE A 153 -6.31 -6.76 22.50
N TRP A 154 -7.61 -6.71 22.82
CA TRP A 154 -8.13 -7.06 24.15
C TRP A 154 -8.69 -8.46 24.12
N ASN A 155 -7.96 -9.40 24.71
CA ASN A 155 -8.38 -10.79 24.82
C ASN A 155 -9.13 -11.02 26.13
N SER A 156 -10.33 -11.57 26.04
CA SER A 156 -11.11 -12.02 27.20
C SER A 156 -11.41 -13.51 27.08
N TYR A 157 -10.87 -14.28 27.98
CA TYR A 157 -11.19 -15.70 28.11
C TYR A 157 -12.34 -15.85 29.11
N ARG A 158 -13.39 -16.56 28.71
CA ARG A 158 -14.54 -16.84 29.55
C ARG A 158 -14.70 -18.35 29.69
N GLU A 159 -14.75 -18.82 30.92
CA GLU A 159 -15.18 -20.16 31.32
C GLU A 159 -16.55 -20.03 31.99
N GLY A 160 -17.61 -20.47 31.28
CA GLY A 160 -18.98 -20.20 31.70
C GLY A 160 -19.34 -18.70 31.72
N ALA A 161 -19.85 -18.23 32.87
CA ALA A 161 -20.23 -16.81 33.05
C ALA A 161 -19.08 -15.93 33.61
N ALA A 162 -17.98 -16.51 34.04
CA ALA A 162 -16.86 -15.77 34.65
C ALA A 162 -15.78 -15.40 33.61
N VAL A 163 -15.22 -14.19 33.74
CA VAL A 163 -14.02 -13.80 32.97
C VAL A 163 -12.80 -14.29 33.71
N THR A 164 -12.10 -15.27 33.14
CA THR A 164 -10.99 -15.97 33.83
C THR A 164 -9.65 -15.27 33.61
N TYR A 165 -9.44 -14.63 32.45
CA TYR A 165 -8.15 -14.00 32.14
C TYR A 165 -8.32 -12.87 31.10
N LYS A 166 -7.56 -11.79 31.27
CA LYS A 166 -7.44 -10.69 30.29
C LYS A 166 -5.98 -10.55 29.91
N LYS A 167 -5.70 -10.46 28.61
CA LYS A 167 -4.37 -10.19 28.07
C LYS A 167 -4.50 -9.14 26.97
N ASP A 168 -3.76 -8.06 27.13
CA ASP A 168 -3.67 -7.02 26.12
C ASP A 168 -2.33 -7.16 25.38
N VAL A 169 -2.36 -7.09 24.04
CA VAL A 169 -1.17 -7.28 23.23
C VAL A 169 -1.24 -6.39 21.98
N LEU A 170 -0.07 -5.87 21.57
CA LEU A 170 0.10 -5.15 20.31
C LEU A 170 0.64 -6.13 19.26
N VAL A 171 -0.09 -6.29 18.16
CA VAL A 171 0.23 -7.27 17.11
C VAL A 171 0.36 -6.55 15.77
N PRO A 172 1.55 -6.56 15.14
CA PRO A 172 1.71 -6.11 13.76
C PRO A 172 1.19 -7.17 12.80
N SER A 173 0.53 -6.75 11.72
CA SER A 173 0.05 -7.60 10.64
C SER A 173 0.35 -6.97 9.29
N VAL A 174 0.49 -7.79 8.26
CA VAL A 174 0.57 -7.36 6.86
C VAL A 174 -0.46 -8.14 6.08
N VAL A 175 -1.54 -7.47 5.73
CA VAL A 175 -2.64 -8.07 4.98
C VAL A 175 -2.45 -7.78 3.50
N VAL A 176 -2.46 -8.82 2.68
CA VAL A 176 -2.50 -8.71 1.21
C VAL A 176 -3.87 -9.13 0.72
N GLY A 177 -4.31 -8.56 -0.39
CA GLY A 177 -5.61 -8.89 -0.96
C GLY A 177 -5.60 -8.86 -2.48
N ALA A 178 -6.48 -9.67 -3.05
CA ALA A 178 -6.78 -9.65 -4.47
C ALA A 178 -8.29 -9.79 -4.68
N GLY A 179 -8.82 -9.16 -5.71
CA GLY A 179 -10.25 -9.21 -5.93
C GLY A 179 -10.73 -8.38 -7.10
N LEU A 180 -12.03 -8.20 -7.15
CA LEU A 180 -12.71 -7.51 -8.23
C LEU A 180 -13.06 -6.08 -7.84
N ARG A 181 -12.88 -5.18 -8.80
CA ARG A 181 -13.25 -3.78 -8.70
C ARG A 181 -14.49 -3.50 -9.54
N PHE A 182 -15.47 -2.89 -8.92
CA PHE A 182 -16.74 -2.46 -9.56
C PHE A 182 -16.85 -0.92 -9.36
N GLY A 183 -16.18 -0.19 -10.23
CA GLY A 183 -16.13 1.28 -10.10
C GLY A 183 -15.44 1.76 -8.81
N ARG A 184 -16.26 2.14 -7.81
CA ARG A 184 -15.80 2.61 -6.49
C ARG A 184 -15.88 1.52 -5.40
N ALA A 185 -16.43 0.37 -5.72
CA ALA A 185 -16.54 -0.76 -4.80
C ALA A 185 -15.53 -1.85 -5.16
N HIS A 186 -15.06 -2.58 -4.15
CA HIS A 186 -14.16 -3.72 -4.31
C HIS A 186 -14.72 -4.91 -3.54
N ALA A 187 -14.69 -6.09 -4.15
CA ALA A 187 -14.92 -7.36 -3.49
C ALA A 187 -13.58 -8.11 -3.46
N MET A 188 -13.05 -8.34 -2.28
CA MET A 188 -11.67 -8.77 -2.07
C MET A 188 -11.59 -10.04 -1.25
N LEU A 189 -10.59 -10.85 -1.55
CA LEU A 189 -10.10 -11.92 -0.70
C LEU A 189 -8.79 -11.45 -0.09
N TYR A 190 -8.70 -11.49 1.24
CA TYR A 190 -7.58 -11.01 2.01
C TYR A 190 -6.86 -12.15 2.71
N TYR A 191 -5.55 -12.00 2.87
CA TYR A 191 -4.70 -12.95 3.59
C TYR A 191 -3.68 -12.22 4.46
N ASP A 192 -3.58 -12.60 5.75
CA ASP A 192 -2.55 -12.09 6.66
C ASP A 192 -1.26 -12.87 6.48
N LEU A 193 -0.19 -12.17 6.09
CA LEU A 193 1.13 -12.77 5.84
C LEU A 193 1.90 -13.07 7.12
N VAL A 194 1.63 -12.34 8.20
CA VAL A 194 2.40 -12.47 9.46
C VAL A 194 1.90 -13.65 10.28
N GLN A 195 0.58 -13.86 10.32
CA GLN A 195 -0.07 -14.97 11.05
C GLN A 195 0.44 -15.13 12.49
N ASP A 196 0.54 -14.03 13.22
CA ASP A 196 0.89 -14.07 14.63
C ASP A 196 -0.17 -14.87 15.42
N ILE A 197 0.24 -15.57 16.47
CA ILE A 197 -0.67 -16.40 17.29
C ILE A 197 -1.77 -15.58 17.97
N ASP A 198 -1.49 -14.32 18.25
CA ASP A 198 -2.45 -13.36 18.81
C ASP A 198 -3.13 -12.50 17.71
N SER A 199 -2.83 -12.73 16.42
CA SER A 199 -3.44 -11.99 15.30
C SER A 199 -4.97 -12.07 15.32
N PRO A 200 -5.68 -10.97 15.01
CA PRO A 200 -7.14 -11.00 14.85
C PRO A 200 -7.60 -11.92 13.71
N TYR A 201 -6.70 -12.25 12.77
CA TYR A 201 -6.93 -13.09 11.60
C TYR A 201 -6.58 -14.55 11.83
N THR A 202 -7.25 -15.21 12.74
CA THR A 202 -6.90 -16.57 13.19
C THR A 202 -6.81 -17.63 12.09
N SER A 203 -7.55 -17.47 10.98
CA SER A 203 -7.48 -18.36 9.80
C SER A 203 -6.55 -17.84 8.70
N GLY A 204 -5.99 -16.65 8.88
CA GLY A 204 -5.21 -15.93 7.87
C GLY A 204 -6.06 -15.41 6.70
N LEU A 205 -7.13 -16.08 6.31
CA LEU A 205 -7.96 -15.77 5.15
C LEU A 205 -9.30 -15.17 5.56
N PHE A 206 -9.72 -14.08 4.90
CA PHE A 206 -11.06 -13.51 5.08
C PHE A 206 -11.54 -12.77 3.81
N TYR A 207 -12.86 -12.62 3.71
CA TYR A 207 -13.50 -11.87 2.63
C TYR A 207 -13.77 -10.44 3.07
N GLY A 208 -13.72 -9.51 2.14
CA GLY A 208 -14.05 -8.13 2.43
C GLY A 208 -14.62 -7.39 1.24
N VAL A 209 -15.38 -6.36 1.59
CA VAL A 209 -15.93 -5.40 0.63
C VAL A 209 -15.48 -4.01 1.05
N SER A 210 -15.00 -3.22 0.11
CA SER A 210 -14.70 -1.81 0.36
C SER A 210 -15.42 -0.91 -0.63
N VAL A 211 -15.81 0.25 -0.16
CA VAL A 211 -16.46 1.29 -0.98
C VAL A 211 -15.75 2.61 -0.72
N TYR A 212 -15.41 3.35 -1.78
CA TYR A 212 -14.77 4.65 -1.74
C TYR A 212 -15.62 5.70 -2.46
N LEU A 213 -15.80 6.86 -1.82
CA LEU A 213 -16.60 7.99 -2.32
C LEU A 213 -15.72 9.11 -2.84
#